data_2b8e07169cd9b1fd3994ef83906fc635
#
_entry.id   2b8e07169cd9b1fd3994ef83906fc635
#
_cell.length_a   1.000
_cell.length_b   1.000
_cell.length_c   1.000
_cell.angle_alpha   90.00
_cell.angle_beta   90.00
_cell.angle_gamma   90.00
#
_symmetry.space_group_name_H-M   'P 1'
#
loop_
_entity.id
_entity.type
_entity.pdbx_description
1 polymer ?
#
loop_
_entity_poly.entity_id
_entity_poly.type
_entity_poly.pdbx_seq_one_letter_code
_entity_poly.pdbx_strand_id
1 'polypeptide(L)'
;MSDPRLQVQPRPRRPAPRWLLPAILVAYALLGVLYAVYTPAWQAPDEPAHYNYVRYLAEEYRFPILKPGDFPAAYLEEIKAAHFPSEMSIAPIRYEFHQPPLYYLLLVPLYRLFGGALLPLRLASLLLGGLALVVVYWSVEALVPGRPWLACSDCPGSG
;
A
#
# COMPACT_ATOMS: atom_id res chain seq x y z
N MET A 1 -36.96 11.64 -42.26
CA MET A 1 -36.41 13.00 -42.03
C MET A 1 -35.71 12.97 -40.69
N SER A 2 -34.39 12.69 -40.68
CA SER A 2 -33.59 12.59 -39.46
C SER A 2 -33.18 14.00 -39.04
N ASP A 3 -33.53 14.40 -37.82
CA ASP A 3 -33.21 15.73 -37.27
C ASP A 3 -31.69 15.91 -37.15
N PRO A 4 -31.07 16.89 -37.83
CA PRO A 4 -29.62 17.12 -37.78
C PRO A 4 -29.10 17.62 -36.42
N ARG A 5 -29.99 17.91 -35.46
CA ARG A 5 -29.64 18.54 -34.17
C ARG A 5 -29.21 17.54 -33.09
N LEU A 6 -29.30 16.23 -33.36
CA LEU A 6 -28.92 15.18 -32.39
C LEU A 6 -27.52 14.58 -32.60
N GLN A 7 -26.69 15.18 -33.45
CA GLN A 7 -25.29 14.79 -33.53
C GLN A 7 -24.54 15.36 -32.31
N VAL A 8 -24.56 14.62 -31.22
CA VAL A 8 -23.69 14.89 -30.08
C VAL A 8 -22.24 14.75 -30.58
N GLN A 9 -21.61 15.87 -30.90
CA GLN A 9 -20.18 15.86 -31.23
C GLN A 9 -19.38 15.38 -30.01
N PRO A 10 -18.55 14.34 -30.13
CA PRO A 10 -17.69 13.93 -29.06
C PRO A 10 -16.74 15.08 -28.72
N ARG A 11 -16.80 15.56 -27.47
CA ARG A 11 -15.92 16.62 -27.00
C ARG A 11 -14.45 16.17 -27.17
N PRO A 12 -13.54 17.07 -27.63
CA PRO A 12 -12.13 16.74 -27.78
C PRO A 12 -11.57 16.28 -26.43
N ARG A 13 -11.00 15.08 -26.43
CA ARG A 13 -10.44 14.45 -25.25
C ARG A 13 -9.09 15.10 -24.94
N ARG A 14 -8.95 15.79 -23.82
CA ARG A 14 -7.66 16.35 -23.38
C ARG A 14 -6.89 15.26 -22.61
N PRO A 15 -5.62 14.97 -22.95
CA PRO A 15 -4.80 14.03 -22.20
C PRO A 15 -4.57 14.56 -20.78
N ALA A 16 -4.34 13.64 -19.83
CA ALA A 16 -3.95 14.02 -18.47
C ALA A 16 -2.66 14.87 -18.50
N PRO A 17 -2.54 15.90 -17.65
CA PRO A 17 -1.34 16.72 -17.63
C PRO A 17 -0.12 15.88 -17.19
N ARG A 18 1.00 16.02 -17.89
CA ARG A 18 2.21 15.21 -17.68
C ARG A 18 2.80 15.33 -16.28
N TRP A 19 2.49 16.39 -15.55
CA TRP A 19 2.95 16.62 -14.18
C TRP A 19 2.13 15.85 -13.13
N LEU A 20 0.95 15.30 -13.48
CA LEU A 20 0.02 14.69 -12.52
C LEU A 20 0.63 13.46 -11.83
N LEU A 21 1.17 12.51 -12.60
CA LEU A 21 1.81 11.32 -12.04
C LEU A 21 3.00 11.67 -11.14
N PRO A 22 3.98 12.48 -11.58
CA PRO A 22 5.08 12.87 -10.69
C PRO A 22 4.59 13.60 -9.42
N ALA A 23 3.58 14.45 -9.51
CA ALA A 23 3.01 15.11 -8.33
C ALA A 23 2.39 14.11 -7.33
N ILE A 24 1.64 13.13 -7.83
CA ILE A 24 1.09 12.05 -7.00
C ILE A 24 2.21 11.24 -6.34
N LEU A 25 3.25 10.86 -7.10
CA LEU A 25 4.38 10.08 -6.56
C LEU A 25 5.18 10.87 -5.52
N VAL A 26 5.40 12.16 -5.72
CA VAL A 26 6.07 13.02 -4.74
C VAL A 26 5.24 13.13 -3.47
N ALA A 27 3.95 13.42 -3.57
CA ALA A 27 3.07 13.48 -2.41
C ALA A 27 3.02 12.14 -1.66
N TYR A 28 2.87 11.04 -2.38
CA TYR A 28 2.91 9.68 -1.82
C TYR A 28 4.22 9.38 -1.10
N ALA A 29 5.37 9.69 -1.74
CA ALA A 29 6.69 9.44 -1.15
C ALA A 29 6.92 10.28 0.12
N LEU A 30 6.58 11.58 0.09
CA LEU A 30 6.72 12.47 1.24
C LEU A 30 5.88 11.98 2.43
N LEU A 31 4.58 11.75 2.20
CA LEU A 31 3.69 11.29 3.27
C LEU A 31 4.08 9.89 3.76
N GLY A 32 4.44 8.98 2.84
CA GLY A 32 4.85 7.63 3.18
C GLY A 32 6.14 7.57 3.98
N VAL A 33 7.14 8.38 3.64
CA VAL A 33 8.41 8.48 4.40
C VAL A 33 8.15 9.07 5.79
N LEU A 34 7.36 10.14 5.89
CA LEU A 34 6.96 10.70 7.18
C LEU A 34 6.27 9.65 8.05
N TYR A 35 5.31 8.91 7.48
CA TYR A 35 4.64 7.84 8.20
C TYR A 35 5.62 6.72 8.61
N ALA A 36 6.52 6.28 7.70
CA ALA A 36 7.48 5.21 7.97
C ALA A 36 8.46 5.57 9.11
N VAL A 37 8.83 6.86 9.22
CA VAL A 37 9.81 7.34 10.22
C VAL A 37 9.15 7.67 11.55
N TYR A 38 7.98 8.34 11.53
CA TYR A 38 7.37 8.86 12.75
C TYR A 38 6.36 7.92 13.42
N THR A 39 5.84 6.91 12.70
CA THR A 39 4.97 5.93 13.34
C THR A 39 5.81 5.04 14.27
N PRO A 40 5.49 4.97 15.57
CA PRO A 40 6.18 4.08 16.48
C PRO A 40 6.13 2.62 16.00
N ALA A 41 7.11 1.80 16.40
CA ALA A 41 7.15 0.39 16.00
C ALA A 41 5.87 -0.34 16.43
N TRP A 42 5.36 -1.18 15.55
CA TRP A 42 4.20 -2.06 15.74
C TRP A 42 2.84 -1.35 15.86
N GLN A 43 2.78 -0.04 15.77
CA GLN A 43 1.53 0.71 15.85
C GLN A 43 0.85 0.93 14.49
N ALA A 44 1.51 0.59 13.39
CA ALA A 44 0.82 0.50 12.11
C ALA A 44 -0.09 -0.75 12.08
N PRO A 45 -1.27 -0.67 11.47
CA PRO A 45 -2.18 -1.82 11.37
C PRO A 45 -1.46 -3.05 10.80
N ASP A 46 -1.66 -4.20 11.47
CA ASP A 46 -1.17 -5.52 11.07
C ASP A 46 0.36 -5.67 10.92
N GLU A 47 1.13 -4.61 11.19
CA GLU A 47 2.58 -4.58 11.04
C GLU A 47 3.30 -5.71 11.81
N PRO A 48 2.95 -6.03 13.08
CA PRO A 48 3.58 -7.14 13.80
C PRO A 48 3.40 -8.48 13.11
N ALA A 49 2.21 -8.75 12.56
CA ALA A 49 1.90 -10.01 11.90
C ALA A 49 2.63 -10.14 10.54
N HIS A 50 2.65 -9.06 9.75
CA HIS A 50 3.42 -8.99 8.50
C HIS A 50 4.93 -9.12 8.75
N TYR A 51 5.46 -8.45 9.77
CA TYR A 51 6.86 -8.57 10.16
C TYR A 51 7.22 -10.00 10.56
N ASN A 52 6.38 -10.66 11.37
CA ASN A 52 6.57 -12.04 11.78
C ASN A 52 6.56 -13.01 10.58
N TYR A 53 5.80 -12.72 9.52
CA TYR A 53 5.85 -13.49 8.29
C TYR A 53 7.23 -13.39 7.62
N VAL A 54 7.75 -12.16 7.42
CA VAL A 54 9.09 -11.95 6.83
C VAL A 54 10.15 -12.63 7.69
N ARG A 55 10.09 -12.44 9.02
CA ARG A 55 10.99 -13.08 9.98
C ARG A 55 10.97 -14.60 9.86
N TYR A 56 9.79 -15.20 9.83
CA TYR A 56 9.64 -16.65 9.70
C TYR A 56 10.27 -17.18 8.42
N LEU A 57 10.02 -16.55 7.27
CA LEU A 57 10.68 -16.91 6.00
C LEU A 57 12.20 -16.77 6.07
N ALA A 58 12.67 -15.71 6.72
CA ALA A 58 14.11 -15.42 6.81
C ALA A 58 14.86 -16.40 7.73
N GLU A 59 14.25 -16.82 8.83
CA GLU A 59 14.88 -17.63 9.88
C GLU A 59 14.64 -19.13 9.65
N GLU A 60 13.42 -19.54 9.31
CA GLU A 60 13.03 -20.94 9.20
C GLU A 60 13.21 -21.54 7.79
N TYR A 61 13.42 -20.70 6.76
CA TYR A 61 13.54 -21.12 5.35
C TYR A 61 12.35 -21.98 4.84
N ARG A 62 11.16 -21.74 5.41
CA ARG A 62 9.93 -22.48 5.11
C ARG A 62 8.77 -21.51 4.92
N PHE A 63 7.80 -21.92 4.12
CA PHE A 63 6.55 -21.18 4.04
C PHE A 63 5.72 -21.39 5.31
N PRO A 64 5.23 -20.31 5.92
CA PRO A 64 4.38 -20.43 7.08
C PRO A 64 3.03 -21.04 6.72
N ILE A 65 2.42 -21.72 7.68
CA ILE A 65 1.08 -22.28 7.58
C ILE A 65 0.32 -21.79 8.79
N LEU A 66 -0.82 -21.13 8.55
CA LEU A 66 -1.68 -20.64 9.63
C LEU A 66 -2.20 -21.81 10.46
N LYS A 67 -2.08 -21.70 11.78
CA LYS A 67 -2.50 -22.73 12.75
C LYS A 67 -3.46 -22.15 13.79
N PRO A 68 -4.29 -22.99 14.43
CA PRO A 68 -5.03 -22.57 15.61
C PRO A 68 -4.08 -21.96 16.67
N GLY A 69 -4.41 -20.77 17.17
CA GLY A 69 -3.58 -20.02 18.12
C GLY A 69 -2.69 -18.94 17.50
N ASP A 70 -2.51 -18.88 16.17
CA ASP A 70 -1.75 -17.83 15.49
C ASP A 70 -2.47 -16.46 15.50
N PHE A 71 -3.74 -16.43 15.90
CA PHE A 71 -4.52 -15.23 16.21
C PHE A 71 -4.86 -15.19 17.71
N PRO A 72 -3.94 -14.76 18.57
CA PRO A 72 -4.16 -14.65 20.02
C PRO A 72 -4.93 -13.35 20.34
N ALA A 73 -6.25 -13.32 20.10
CA ALA A 73 -7.06 -12.11 20.17
C ALA A 73 -6.93 -11.36 21.51
N ALA A 74 -6.99 -12.06 22.64
CA ALA A 74 -6.86 -11.43 23.97
C ALA A 74 -5.50 -10.78 24.16
N TYR A 75 -4.42 -11.48 23.78
CA TYR A 75 -3.06 -10.95 23.84
C TYR A 75 -2.84 -9.75 22.91
N LEU A 76 -3.44 -9.82 21.70
CA LEU A 76 -3.37 -8.74 20.73
C LEU A 76 -4.02 -7.45 21.25
N GLU A 77 -5.17 -7.57 21.90
CA GLU A 77 -5.83 -6.42 22.53
C GLU A 77 -5.04 -5.87 23.72
N GLU A 78 -4.45 -6.74 24.54
CA GLU A 78 -3.62 -6.35 25.66
C GLU A 78 -2.36 -5.58 25.20
N ILE A 79 -1.60 -6.12 24.23
CA ILE A 79 -0.37 -5.48 23.73
C ILE A 79 -0.65 -4.17 22.99
N LYS A 80 -1.79 -4.08 22.26
CA LYS A 80 -2.26 -2.83 21.65
C LYS A 80 -2.61 -1.78 22.69
N ALA A 81 -3.37 -2.15 23.73
CA ALA A 81 -3.73 -1.25 24.81
C ALA A 81 -2.49 -0.73 25.57
N ALA A 82 -1.45 -1.55 25.69
CA ALA A 82 -0.16 -1.20 26.29
C ALA A 82 0.78 -0.46 25.31
N HIS A 83 0.40 -0.21 24.06
CA HIS A 83 1.19 0.47 23.03
C HIS A 83 2.50 -0.26 22.66
N PHE A 84 2.47 -1.59 22.65
CA PHE A 84 3.61 -2.45 22.29
C PHE A 84 4.87 -2.17 23.11
N PRO A 85 4.84 -2.34 24.44
CA PRO A 85 5.99 -2.13 25.28
C PRO A 85 7.09 -3.19 25.00
N SER A 86 8.35 -2.85 25.27
CA SER A 86 9.50 -3.71 24.98
C SER A 86 9.47 -5.06 25.70
N GLU A 87 8.75 -5.15 26.82
CA GLU A 87 8.59 -6.35 27.65
C GLU A 87 7.63 -7.37 27.03
N MET A 88 6.76 -6.93 26.12
CA MET A 88 5.77 -7.79 25.45
C MET A 88 6.23 -8.17 24.05
N SER A 89 6.26 -9.48 23.77
CA SER A 89 6.75 -9.99 22.51
C SER A 89 5.67 -9.97 21.41
N ILE A 90 6.02 -9.50 20.21
CA ILE A 90 5.15 -9.63 19.04
C ILE A 90 5.14 -11.04 18.42
N ALA A 91 6.02 -11.93 18.85
CA ALA A 91 6.21 -13.27 18.25
C ALA A 91 4.94 -14.14 18.16
N PRO A 92 3.96 -14.06 19.07
CA PRO A 92 2.73 -14.83 18.96
C PRO A 92 1.76 -14.33 17.88
N ILE A 93 1.94 -13.10 17.35
CA ILE A 93 1.02 -12.45 16.41
C ILE A 93 1.35 -12.93 15.00
N ARG A 94 0.64 -13.94 14.49
CA ARG A 94 0.96 -14.64 13.24
C ARG A 94 -0.24 -14.83 12.30
N TYR A 95 -1.32 -14.09 12.50
CA TYR A 95 -2.57 -14.30 11.75
C TYR A 95 -2.44 -14.03 10.25
N GLU A 96 -1.40 -13.32 9.79
CA GLU A 96 -1.14 -13.09 8.36
C GLU A 96 -0.44 -14.28 7.65
N PHE A 97 -0.17 -15.39 8.33
CA PHE A 97 0.48 -16.59 7.77
C PHE A 97 -0.32 -17.29 6.67
N HIS A 98 -1.52 -16.82 6.37
CA HIS A 98 -2.35 -17.26 5.24
C HIS A 98 -2.12 -16.48 3.95
N GLN A 99 -1.41 -15.36 3.99
CA GLN A 99 -1.21 -14.48 2.85
C GLN A 99 -0.28 -15.09 1.77
N PRO A 100 -0.45 -14.70 0.48
CA PRO A 100 0.46 -15.11 -0.59
C PRO A 100 1.91 -14.67 -0.30
N PRO A 101 2.91 -15.56 -0.51
CA PRO A 101 4.27 -15.35 0.01
C PRO A 101 5.13 -14.36 -0.79
N LEU A 102 4.75 -14.00 -2.02
CA LEU A 102 5.62 -13.25 -2.95
C LEU A 102 6.11 -11.93 -2.35
N TYR A 103 5.21 -11.15 -1.77
CA TYR A 103 5.55 -9.87 -1.13
C TYR A 103 6.59 -10.05 -0.02
N TYR A 104 6.38 -11.03 0.85
CA TYR A 104 7.28 -11.30 1.98
C TYR A 104 8.63 -11.83 1.52
N LEU A 105 8.68 -12.68 0.48
CA LEU A 105 9.93 -13.16 -0.12
C LEU A 105 10.79 -12.03 -0.66
N LEU A 106 10.19 -10.98 -1.23
CA LEU A 106 10.90 -9.79 -1.69
C LEU A 106 11.54 -9.01 -0.53
N LEU A 107 10.98 -9.10 0.68
CA LEU A 107 11.49 -8.42 1.88
C LEU A 107 12.55 -9.24 2.64
N VAL A 108 12.63 -10.57 2.45
CA VAL A 108 13.62 -11.43 3.14
C VAL A 108 15.07 -10.97 2.97
N PRO A 109 15.55 -10.61 1.75
CA PRO A 109 16.92 -10.10 1.59
C PRO A 109 17.20 -8.85 2.43
N LEU A 110 16.24 -7.92 2.48
CA LEU A 110 16.35 -6.70 3.28
C LEU A 110 16.34 -7.00 4.78
N TYR A 111 15.46 -7.91 5.21
CA TYR A 111 15.44 -8.36 6.60
C TYR A 111 16.81 -8.87 7.04
N ARG A 112 17.45 -9.73 6.23
CA ARG A 112 18.78 -10.28 6.53
C ARG A 112 19.88 -9.23 6.46
N LEU A 113 19.86 -8.34 5.45
CA LEU A 113 20.88 -7.30 5.27
C LEU A 113 20.89 -6.30 6.42
N PHE A 114 19.70 -5.93 6.92
CA PHE A 114 19.54 -4.92 7.96
C PHE A 114 19.24 -5.50 9.35
N GLY A 115 19.48 -6.81 9.55
CA GLY A 115 19.32 -7.45 10.86
C GLY A 115 17.91 -7.37 11.43
N GLY A 116 16.88 -7.39 10.58
CA GLY A 116 15.48 -7.30 11.00
C GLY A 116 15.02 -5.88 11.37
N ALA A 117 15.78 -4.83 11.03
CA ALA A 117 15.34 -3.45 11.26
C ALA A 117 14.02 -3.15 10.52
N LEU A 118 13.09 -2.49 11.21
CA LEU A 118 11.73 -2.24 10.70
C LEU A 118 11.70 -1.19 9.58
N LEU A 119 12.47 -0.12 9.70
CA LEU A 119 12.46 1.00 8.76
C LEU A 119 12.78 0.59 7.32
N PRO A 120 13.83 -0.21 7.02
CA PRO A 120 14.07 -0.69 5.66
C PRO A 120 12.91 -1.49 5.06
N LEU A 121 12.19 -2.27 5.86
CA LEU A 121 11.02 -3.03 5.42
C LEU A 121 9.85 -2.09 5.08
N ARG A 122 9.61 -1.07 5.91
CA ARG A 122 8.61 -0.02 5.63
C ARG A 122 8.93 0.75 4.34
N LEU A 123 10.19 1.12 4.14
CA LEU A 123 10.61 1.84 2.92
C LEU A 123 10.51 0.97 1.67
N ALA A 124 10.81 -0.31 1.76
CA ALA A 124 10.61 -1.25 0.65
C ALA A 124 9.13 -1.42 0.30
N SER A 125 8.25 -1.52 1.31
CA SER A 125 6.80 -1.57 1.11
C SER A 125 6.29 -0.28 0.46
N LEU A 126 6.80 0.87 0.87
CA LEU A 126 6.51 2.16 0.26
C LEU A 126 6.94 2.19 -1.21
N LEU A 127 8.13 1.70 -1.53
CA LEU A 127 8.60 1.60 -2.92
C LEU A 127 7.68 0.71 -3.78
N LEU A 128 7.32 -0.46 -3.27
CA LEU A 128 6.40 -1.38 -3.98
C LEU A 128 5.02 -0.74 -4.19
N GLY A 129 4.50 -0.02 -3.21
CA GLY A 129 3.26 0.75 -3.34
C GLY A 129 3.37 1.87 -4.39
N GLY A 130 4.51 2.57 -4.45
CA GLY A 130 4.78 3.56 -5.49
C GLY A 130 4.81 2.96 -6.89
N LEU A 131 5.43 1.79 -7.06
CA LEU A 131 5.39 1.04 -8.33
C LEU A 131 3.97 0.63 -8.70
N ALA A 132 3.17 0.19 -7.74
CA ALA A 132 1.77 -0.14 -7.97
C ALA A 132 0.96 1.10 -8.44
N LEU A 133 1.19 2.28 -7.87
CA LEU A 133 0.58 3.53 -8.34
C LEU A 133 0.93 3.84 -9.80
N VAL A 134 2.19 3.63 -10.20
CA VAL A 134 2.62 3.80 -11.59
C VAL A 134 1.87 2.84 -12.52
N VAL A 135 1.79 1.55 -12.15
CA VAL A 135 1.07 0.54 -12.93
C VAL A 135 -0.42 0.88 -13.05
N VAL A 136 -1.07 1.29 -11.95
CA VAL A 136 -2.47 1.70 -11.95
C VAL A 136 -2.68 2.91 -12.85
N TYR A 137 -1.81 3.93 -12.75
CA TYR A 137 -1.88 5.12 -13.62
C TYR A 137 -1.84 4.74 -15.10
N TRP A 138 -0.86 3.93 -15.51
CA TRP A 138 -0.72 3.50 -16.90
C TRP A 138 -1.87 2.60 -17.35
N SER A 139 -2.39 1.76 -16.47
CA SER A 139 -3.56 0.91 -16.75
C SER A 139 -4.81 1.76 -17.00
N VAL A 140 -5.02 2.79 -16.20
CA VAL A 140 -6.14 3.72 -16.39
C VAL A 140 -6.01 4.48 -17.70
N GLU A 141 -4.82 5.00 -18.02
CA GLU A 141 -4.57 5.68 -19.30
C GLU A 141 -4.83 4.75 -20.52
N ALA A 142 -4.44 3.47 -20.40
CA ALA A 142 -4.64 2.48 -21.46
C ALA A 142 -6.12 2.10 -21.65
N LEU A 143 -6.87 1.94 -20.57
CA LEU A 143 -8.28 1.50 -20.61
C LEU A 143 -9.24 2.65 -20.93
N VAL A 144 -8.91 3.87 -20.52
CA VAL A 144 -9.78 5.05 -20.66
C VAL A 144 -8.99 6.23 -21.26
N PRO A 145 -8.47 6.10 -22.47
CA PRO A 145 -7.66 7.14 -23.06
C PRO A 145 -8.44 8.46 -23.20
N GLY A 146 -7.87 9.54 -22.65
CA GLY A 146 -8.37 10.91 -22.83
C GLY A 146 -9.58 11.30 -21.98
N ARG A 147 -9.87 10.65 -20.86
CA ARG A 147 -10.76 11.20 -19.83
C ARG A 147 -9.95 11.97 -18.80
N PRO A 148 -10.07 13.30 -18.72
CA PRO A 148 -9.53 14.06 -17.58
C PRO A 148 -10.40 13.76 -16.35
N TRP A 149 -9.86 13.07 -15.39
CA TRP A 149 -10.53 12.75 -14.11
C TRP A 149 -10.88 13.98 -13.26
N LEU A 150 -10.49 15.18 -13.71
CA LEU A 150 -10.64 16.46 -12.98
C LEU A 150 -11.33 17.57 -13.79
N ALA A 151 -12.01 17.28 -14.85
CA ALA A 151 -12.82 18.31 -15.56
C ALA A 151 -14.23 18.44 -14.96
N CYS A 152 -14.34 18.49 -13.64
CA CYS A 152 -15.59 18.88 -12.98
C CYS A 152 -15.59 20.37 -12.56
N SER A 153 -14.78 21.21 -13.20
CA SER A 153 -14.77 22.66 -12.94
C SER A 153 -15.51 23.52 -13.96
N ASP A 154 -16.09 22.93 -14.99
CA ASP A 154 -16.94 23.65 -15.94
C ASP A 154 -18.40 23.17 -15.84
N CYS A 155 -19.02 23.33 -14.67
CA CYS A 155 -20.45 23.52 -14.62
C CYS A 155 -20.71 24.94 -15.15
N PRO A 156 -21.36 25.12 -16.32
CA PRO A 156 -21.83 26.45 -16.70
C PRO A 156 -22.82 26.87 -15.63
N GLY A 157 -22.43 27.95 -14.93
CA GLY A 157 -23.34 28.62 -14.01
C GLY A 157 -24.64 28.94 -14.71
N SER A 158 -25.73 28.56 -14.06
CA SER A 158 -27.08 29.01 -14.33
C SER A 158 -27.08 30.54 -14.40
N GLY A 159 -27.22 31.08 -15.59
CA GLY A 159 -27.67 32.41 -15.87
C GLY A 159 -29.06 32.33 -16.40
#